data_0317b345fc7dea0a047e75946620165f
#
_entry.id   0317b345fc7dea0a047e75946620165f
#
_cell.length_a   1.000
_cell.length_b   1.000
_cell.length_c   1.000
_cell.angle_alpha   90.00
_cell.angle_beta   90.00
_cell.angle_gamma   90.00
#
_symmetry.space_group_name_H-M   'P 1'
#
loop_
_entity.id
_entity.type
_entity.pdbx_description
1 polymer ?
#
loop_
_entity_poly.entity_id
_entity_poly.type
_entity_poly.pdbx_seq_one_letter_code
_entity_poly.pdbx_strand_id
1 'polypeptide(L)'
;MKKSIAVIGLSRFGLTLVEQLSKLNVDLVAIDKDKESVKKAIEVIPNAFVADSTDEDSLKEAGIANVDIAVVAIGQNDINNLTISIVTINKLRNLGIETIIARADEESYGEILSLVGATEVIYPLQVASERLANRIAA
;
A
#
# COMPACT_ATOMS: atom_id res chain seq x y z
N MET A 1 -15.21 9.21 -14.07
CA MET A 1 -14.51 9.73 -12.88
C MET A 1 -13.24 8.94 -12.60
N LYS A 2 -12.21 9.63 -12.16
CA LYS A 2 -10.96 8.99 -11.79
C LYS A 2 -11.11 8.27 -10.46
N LYS A 3 -10.55 7.07 -10.36
CA LYS A 3 -10.35 6.43 -9.07
C LYS A 3 -9.26 7.15 -8.30
N SER A 4 -9.46 7.31 -7.01
CA SER A 4 -8.43 7.83 -6.12
C SER A 4 -7.82 6.69 -5.30
N ILE A 5 -6.50 6.64 -5.29
CA ILE A 5 -5.74 5.53 -4.73
C ILE A 5 -4.66 6.07 -3.80
N ALA A 6 -4.58 5.51 -2.60
CA ALA A 6 -3.48 5.76 -1.69
C ALA A 6 -2.52 4.58 -1.68
N VAL A 7 -1.24 4.86 -1.76
CA VAL A 7 -0.19 3.84 -1.57
C VAL A 7 0.54 4.15 -0.27
N ILE A 8 0.48 3.23 0.67
CA ILE A 8 1.06 3.39 2.01
C ILE A 8 2.24 2.44 2.13
N GLY A 9 3.42 3.02 2.24
CA GLY A 9 4.68 2.29 2.21
C GLY A 9 5.35 2.44 0.86
N LEU A 10 6.51 3.08 0.83
CA LEU A 10 7.23 3.45 -0.39
C LEU A 10 8.61 2.82 -0.45
N SER A 11 8.76 1.61 0.07
CA SER A 11 9.91 0.79 -0.20
C SER A 11 9.80 0.27 -1.64
N ARG A 12 10.56 -0.73 -2.00
CA ARG A 12 10.68 -1.13 -3.40
C ARG A 12 9.32 -1.43 -4.07
N PHE A 13 8.47 -2.22 -3.41
CA PHE A 13 7.19 -2.58 -4.00
C PHE A 13 6.25 -1.37 -4.14
N GLY A 14 6.09 -0.61 -3.07
CA GLY A 14 5.19 0.55 -3.08
C GLY A 14 5.61 1.61 -4.07
N LEU A 15 6.91 1.90 -4.15
CA LEU A 15 7.42 2.87 -5.11
C LEU A 15 7.21 2.41 -6.56
N THR A 16 7.47 1.14 -6.84
CA THR A 16 7.23 0.57 -8.17
C THR A 16 5.74 0.64 -8.53
N LEU A 17 4.86 0.35 -7.58
CA LEU A 17 3.42 0.46 -7.81
C LEU A 17 3.02 1.90 -8.14
N VAL A 18 3.54 2.88 -7.39
CA VAL A 18 3.29 4.30 -7.67
C VAL A 18 3.75 4.66 -9.08
N GLU A 19 4.93 4.20 -9.51
CA GLU A 19 5.43 4.44 -10.86
C GLU A 19 4.48 3.88 -11.91
N GLN A 20 3.98 2.68 -11.73
CA GLN A 20 3.05 2.07 -12.68
C GLN A 20 1.71 2.77 -12.68
N LEU A 21 1.15 3.07 -11.51
CA LEU A 21 -0.12 3.78 -11.39
C LEU A 21 -0.07 5.20 -11.97
N SER A 22 1.10 5.86 -11.88
CA SER A 22 1.27 7.22 -12.41
C SER A 22 1.08 7.31 -13.92
N LYS A 23 1.22 6.19 -14.61
CA LYS A 23 1.00 6.11 -16.08
C LYS A 23 -0.45 5.92 -16.45
N LEU A 24 -1.32 5.71 -15.47
CA LEU A 24 -2.72 5.42 -15.67
C LEU A 24 -3.59 6.62 -15.25
N ASN A 25 -4.86 6.59 -15.63
CA ASN A 25 -5.79 7.70 -15.33
C ASN A 25 -6.40 7.53 -13.94
N VAL A 26 -5.60 7.77 -12.91
CA VAL A 26 -6.00 7.69 -11.51
C VAL A 26 -5.42 8.87 -10.72
N ASP A 27 -6.07 9.22 -9.62
CA ASP A 27 -5.55 10.18 -8.67
C ASP A 27 -4.77 9.42 -7.61
N LEU A 28 -3.55 9.86 -7.32
CA LEU A 28 -2.66 9.17 -6.41
C LEU A 28 -2.24 10.04 -5.23
N VAL A 29 -2.19 9.43 -4.06
CA VAL A 29 -1.49 9.95 -2.90
C VAL A 29 -0.63 8.83 -2.34
N ALA A 30 0.59 9.17 -1.93
CA ALA A 30 1.52 8.18 -1.38
C ALA A 30 2.12 8.71 -0.08
N ILE A 31 2.29 7.82 0.88
CA ILE A 31 2.91 8.18 2.15
C ILE A 31 3.93 7.14 2.59
N ASP A 32 4.92 7.60 3.31
CA ASP A 32 5.87 6.75 4.01
C ASP A 32 6.39 7.53 5.22
N LYS A 33 6.78 6.83 6.24
CA LYS A 33 7.41 7.44 7.41
C LYS A 33 8.84 7.89 7.09
N ASP A 34 9.50 7.23 6.14
CA ASP A 34 10.87 7.51 5.75
C ASP A 34 10.95 8.65 4.74
N LYS A 35 11.63 9.71 5.14
CA LYS A 35 11.81 10.92 4.33
C LYS A 35 12.47 10.66 2.97
N GLU A 36 13.46 9.78 2.94
CA GLU A 36 14.18 9.47 1.70
C GLU A 36 13.29 8.71 0.70
N SER A 37 12.45 7.82 1.19
CA SER A 37 11.48 7.12 0.34
C SER A 37 10.48 8.09 -0.28
N VAL A 38 10.02 9.07 0.50
CA VAL A 38 9.09 10.10 0.02
C VAL A 38 9.76 10.97 -1.04
N LYS A 39 11.02 11.32 -0.87
CA LYS A 39 11.76 12.10 -1.88
C LYS A 39 11.76 11.42 -3.24
N LYS A 40 11.92 10.10 -3.27
CA LYS A 40 11.88 9.33 -4.52
C LYS A 40 10.50 9.37 -5.15
N ALA A 41 9.46 9.25 -4.33
CA ALA A 41 8.08 9.27 -4.82
C ALA A 41 7.69 10.64 -5.37
N ILE A 42 8.16 11.73 -4.79
CA ILE A 42 7.88 13.09 -5.26
C ILE A 42 8.38 13.30 -6.69
N GLU A 43 9.43 12.62 -7.10
CA GLU A 43 9.93 12.69 -8.48
C GLU A 43 8.93 12.09 -9.48
N VAL A 44 8.01 11.27 -9.02
CA VAL A 44 7.02 10.57 -9.84
C VAL A 44 5.64 11.22 -9.75
N ILE A 45 5.21 11.55 -8.54
CA ILE A 45 3.90 12.16 -8.29
C ILE A 45 4.03 13.33 -7.31
N PRO A 46 3.19 14.39 -7.46
CA PRO A 46 3.28 15.55 -6.56
C PRO A 46 2.76 15.27 -5.14
N ASN A 47 1.80 14.37 -5.00
CA ASN A 47 1.12 14.11 -3.73
C ASN A 47 1.77 12.94 -2.98
N ALA A 48 3.01 13.14 -2.54
CA ALA A 48 3.72 12.19 -1.69
C ALA A 48 4.16 12.92 -0.42
N PHE A 49 3.89 12.32 0.74
CA PHE A 49 4.08 12.98 2.04
C PHE A 49 4.73 12.05 3.05
N VAL A 50 5.52 12.65 3.95
CA VAL A 50 6.00 11.97 5.15
C VAL A 50 4.83 11.91 6.12
N ALA A 51 4.41 10.72 6.49
CA ALA A 51 3.28 10.53 7.39
C ALA A 51 3.40 9.21 8.14
N ASP A 52 2.82 9.16 9.33
CA ASP A 52 2.74 7.96 10.15
C ASP A 52 1.39 7.28 9.89
N SER A 53 1.41 6.14 9.21
CA SER A 53 0.19 5.42 8.86
C SER A 53 -0.53 4.79 10.04
N THR A 54 0.08 4.77 11.22
CA THR A 54 -0.54 4.25 12.44
C THR A 54 -1.32 5.33 13.20
N ASP A 55 -1.29 6.57 12.72
CA ASP A 55 -1.98 7.72 13.32
C ASP A 55 -3.09 8.21 12.40
N GLU A 56 -4.33 8.18 12.88
CA GLU A 56 -5.49 8.61 12.09
C GLU A 56 -5.39 10.06 11.63
N ASP A 57 -4.92 10.96 12.51
CA ASP A 57 -4.82 12.37 12.17
C ASP A 57 -3.79 12.61 11.06
N SER A 58 -2.68 11.89 11.12
CA SER A 58 -1.66 11.91 10.09
C SER A 58 -2.22 11.45 8.72
N LEU A 59 -3.01 10.38 8.74
CA LEU A 59 -3.68 9.89 7.53
C LEU A 59 -4.67 10.91 6.96
N LYS A 60 -5.46 11.54 7.82
CA LYS A 60 -6.42 12.57 7.40
C LYS A 60 -5.71 13.78 6.79
N GLU A 61 -4.63 14.23 7.41
CA GLU A 61 -3.86 15.37 6.92
C GLU A 61 -3.27 15.12 5.53
N ALA A 62 -2.91 13.88 5.25
CA ALA A 62 -2.39 13.49 3.94
C ALA A 62 -3.49 13.27 2.89
N GLY A 63 -4.77 13.38 3.28
CA GLY A 63 -5.89 13.19 2.35
C GLY A 63 -6.31 11.74 2.15
N ILE A 64 -5.82 10.84 2.98
CA ILE A 64 -6.08 9.40 2.82
C ILE A 64 -7.56 9.05 3.07
N ALA A 65 -8.26 9.80 3.92
CA ALA A 65 -9.66 9.51 4.25
C ALA A 65 -10.61 9.58 3.05
N ASN A 66 -10.20 10.20 1.96
CA ASN A 66 -11.06 10.45 0.80
C ASN A 66 -10.77 9.55 -0.40
N VAL A 67 -9.89 8.57 -0.25
CA VAL A 67 -9.55 7.69 -1.38
C VAL A 67 -10.55 6.55 -1.54
N ASP A 68 -10.66 6.05 -2.76
CA ASP A 68 -11.50 4.88 -3.07
C ASP A 68 -10.82 3.59 -2.64
N ILE A 69 -9.50 3.52 -2.82
CA ILE A 69 -8.71 2.31 -2.55
C ILE A 69 -7.46 2.69 -1.79
N ALA A 70 -7.16 1.97 -0.73
CA ALA A 70 -5.87 2.09 -0.05
C ALA A 70 -5.07 0.80 -0.24
N VAL A 71 -3.81 0.95 -0.64
CA VAL A 71 -2.89 -0.17 -0.79
C VAL A 71 -1.86 -0.08 0.33
N VAL A 72 -1.85 -1.07 1.20
CA VAL A 72 -0.86 -1.17 2.28
C VAL A 72 0.31 -1.99 1.76
N ALA A 73 1.35 -1.28 1.34
CA ALA A 73 2.51 -1.84 0.63
C ALA A 73 3.75 -1.97 1.52
N ILE A 74 3.57 -1.94 2.82
CA ILE A 74 4.64 -1.97 3.81
C ILE A 74 5.34 -3.32 3.75
N GLY A 75 6.67 -3.31 3.64
CA GLY A 75 7.47 -4.54 3.67
C GLY A 75 7.42 -5.21 5.03
N GLN A 76 7.50 -6.54 5.04
CA GLN A 76 7.33 -7.34 6.26
C GLN A 76 8.60 -8.12 6.58
N ASN A 77 9.73 -7.40 6.62
CA ASN A 77 11.03 -8.01 6.94
C ASN A 77 11.10 -8.55 8.37
N ASP A 78 10.28 -7.99 9.25
CA ASP A 78 10.23 -8.38 10.65
C ASP A 78 8.81 -8.22 11.21
N ILE A 79 8.64 -8.67 12.46
CA ILE A 79 7.33 -8.64 13.14
C ILE A 79 6.84 -7.21 13.37
N ASN A 80 7.74 -6.25 13.52
CA ASN A 80 7.36 -4.86 13.72
C ASN A 80 6.65 -4.30 12.50
N ASN A 81 7.14 -4.61 11.30
CA ASN A 81 6.52 -4.15 10.05
C ASN A 81 5.17 -4.82 9.81
N LEU A 82 5.03 -6.08 10.18
CA LEU A 82 3.72 -6.74 10.15
C LEU A 82 2.74 -6.05 11.10
N THR A 83 3.19 -5.73 12.30
CA THR A 83 2.37 -5.01 13.29
C THR A 83 1.94 -3.65 12.77
N ILE A 84 2.85 -2.91 12.13
CA ILE A 84 2.52 -1.62 11.53
C ILE A 84 1.44 -1.78 10.45
N SER A 85 1.54 -2.81 9.62
CA SER A 85 0.53 -3.10 8.60
C SER A 85 -0.84 -3.39 9.22
N ILE A 86 -0.88 -4.16 10.30
CA ILE A 86 -2.11 -4.49 11.04
C ILE A 86 -2.76 -3.21 11.57
N VAL A 87 -1.98 -2.38 12.26
CA VAL A 87 -2.49 -1.12 12.84
C VAL A 87 -2.95 -0.18 11.74
N THR A 88 -2.19 -0.07 10.65
CA THR A 88 -2.55 0.77 9.51
C THR A 88 -3.90 0.37 8.94
N ILE A 89 -4.13 -0.92 8.71
CA ILE A 89 -5.41 -1.42 8.20
C ILE A 89 -6.55 -1.06 9.15
N ASN A 90 -6.34 -1.21 10.44
CA ASN A 90 -7.33 -0.83 11.44
C ASN A 90 -7.68 0.65 11.34
N LYS A 91 -6.68 1.52 11.21
CA LYS A 91 -6.92 2.96 11.09
C LYS A 91 -7.65 3.31 9.80
N LEU A 92 -7.30 2.66 8.70
CA LEU A 92 -7.98 2.87 7.42
C LEU A 92 -9.46 2.46 7.51
N ARG A 93 -9.76 1.36 8.17
CA ARG A 93 -11.14 0.93 8.40
C ARG A 93 -11.90 1.95 9.25
N ASN A 94 -11.27 2.48 10.28
CA ASN A 94 -11.86 3.52 11.12
C ASN A 94 -12.16 4.80 10.34
N LEU A 95 -11.39 5.09 9.31
CA LEU A 95 -11.62 6.24 8.44
C LEU A 95 -12.73 5.99 7.40
N GLY A 96 -13.27 4.78 7.34
CA GLY A 96 -14.35 4.44 6.43
C GLY A 96 -13.91 3.96 5.05
N ILE A 97 -12.65 3.64 4.86
CA ILE A 97 -12.16 3.11 3.59
C ILE A 97 -12.58 1.66 3.47
N GLU A 98 -13.35 1.36 2.42
CA GLU A 98 -13.94 0.04 2.24
C GLU A 98 -13.03 -0.94 1.48
N THR A 99 -12.23 -0.44 0.55
CA THR A 99 -11.34 -1.28 -0.26
C THR A 99 -9.90 -1.10 0.18
N ILE A 100 -9.37 -2.13 0.80
CA ILE A 100 -8.01 -2.12 1.33
C ILE A 100 -7.28 -3.34 0.79
N ILE A 101 -6.26 -3.10 -0.02
CA ILE A 101 -5.41 -4.14 -0.58
C ILE A 101 -4.12 -4.16 0.23
N ALA A 102 -3.77 -5.31 0.78
CA ALA A 102 -2.57 -5.43 1.61
C ALA A 102 -1.56 -6.37 0.98
N ARG A 103 -0.31 -5.99 1.02
CA ARG A 103 0.81 -6.86 0.67
C ARG A 103 1.11 -7.79 1.82
N ALA A 104 1.29 -9.06 1.52
CA ALA A 104 1.79 -10.04 2.47
C ALA A 104 2.96 -10.78 1.84
N ASP A 105 4.01 -11.01 2.63
CA ASP A 105 5.19 -11.73 2.17
C ASP A 105 5.08 -13.23 2.46
N GLU A 106 4.19 -13.61 3.38
CA GLU A 106 3.91 -14.99 3.74
C GLU A 106 2.41 -15.21 3.89
N GLU A 107 1.97 -16.43 3.61
CA GLU A 107 0.55 -16.79 3.69
C GLU A 107 -0.03 -16.57 5.09
N SER A 108 0.73 -16.90 6.14
CA SER A 108 0.30 -16.68 7.53
C SER A 108 0.07 -15.20 7.82
N TYR A 109 0.87 -14.31 7.26
CA TYR A 109 0.68 -12.87 7.40
C TYR A 109 -0.58 -12.42 6.67
N GLY A 110 -0.81 -12.95 5.48
CA GLY A 110 -2.00 -12.62 4.70
C GLY A 110 -3.30 -12.99 5.42
N GLU A 111 -3.32 -14.12 6.10
CA GLU A 111 -4.46 -14.54 6.92
C GLU A 111 -4.76 -13.52 8.03
N ILE A 112 -3.72 -13.05 8.72
CA ILE A 112 -3.86 -12.04 9.77
C ILE A 112 -4.39 -10.72 9.18
N LEU A 113 -3.82 -10.28 8.06
CA LEU A 113 -4.22 -9.02 7.44
C LEU A 113 -5.67 -9.06 6.96
N SER A 114 -6.13 -10.21 6.45
CA SER A 114 -7.53 -10.41 6.07
C SER A 114 -8.44 -10.34 7.28
N LEU A 115 -8.06 -10.95 8.39
CA LEU A 115 -8.84 -10.94 9.62
C LEU A 115 -9.02 -9.53 10.19
N VAL A 116 -8.01 -8.67 10.06
CA VAL A 116 -8.09 -7.31 10.61
C VAL A 116 -8.72 -6.30 9.65
N GLY A 117 -9.09 -6.70 8.44
CA GLY A 117 -9.89 -5.85 7.58
C GLY A 117 -9.39 -5.59 6.17
N ALA A 118 -8.29 -6.21 5.73
CA ALA A 118 -7.90 -6.13 4.33
C ALA A 118 -8.97 -6.84 3.48
N THR A 119 -9.41 -6.20 2.41
CA THR A 119 -10.41 -6.78 1.52
C THR A 119 -9.80 -7.66 0.45
N GLU A 120 -8.51 -7.47 0.20
CA GLU A 120 -7.73 -8.28 -0.71
C GLU A 120 -6.31 -8.36 -0.18
N VAL A 121 -5.68 -9.52 -0.29
CA VAL A 121 -4.26 -9.70 0.05
C VAL A 121 -3.53 -10.13 -1.21
N ILE A 122 -2.39 -9.51 -1.48
CA ILE A 122 -1.53 -9.88 -2.58
C ILE A 122 -0.19 -10.38 -2.07
N TYR A 123 0.38 -11.33 -2.81
CA TYR A 123 1.70 -11.89 -2.53
C TYR A 123 2.58 -11.59 -3.75
N PRO A 124 3.33 -10.47 -3.72
CA PRO A 124 4.00 -9.98 -4.93
C PRO A 124 4.94 -10.96 -5.59
N LEU A 125 5.67 -11.73 -4.77
CA LEU A 125 6.59 -12.72 -5.30
C LEU A 125 5.86 -13.86 -6.00
N GLN A 126 4.73 -14.30 -5.44
CA GLN A 126 3.90 -15.33 -6.05
C GLN A 126 3.30 -14.85 -7.37
N VAL A 127 2.77 -13.63 -7.40
CA VAL A 127 2.20 -13.04 -8.63
C VAL A 127 3.24 -13.02 -9.74
N ALA A 128 4.44 -12.52 -9.45
CA ALA A 128 5.52 -12.47 -10.43
C ALA A 128 5.95 -13.86 -10.90
N SER A 129 6.05 -14.81 -9.97
CA SER A 129 6.48 -16.18 -10.27
C SER A 129 5.46 -16.93 -11.13
N GLU A 130 4.17 -16.77 -10.81
CA GLU A 130 3.09 -17.39 -11.60
C GLU A 130 3.08 -16.86 -13.02
N ARG A 131 3.20 -15.56 -13.19
CA ARG A 131 3.21 -14.92 -14.50
C ARG A 131 4.38 -15.40 -15.34
N LEU A 132 5.57 -15.46 -14.75
CA LEU A 132 6.76 -15.93 -15.45
C LEU A 132 6.63 -17.40 -15.80
N ALA A 133 6.17 -18.25 -14.87
CA ALA A 133 6.00 -19.68 -15.09
C ALA A 133 5.03 -19.95 -16.25
N ASN A 134 3.90 -19.26 -16.30
CA ASN A 134 2.92 -19.41 -17.37
C ASN A 134 3.49 -19.00 -18.72
N ARG A 135 4.29 -17.96 -18.75
CA ARG A 135 4.94 -17.49 -19.98
C ARG A 135 5.98 -18.51 -20.48
N ILE A 136 6.78 -19.06 -19.56
CA ILE A 136 7.82 -20.02 -19.90
C ILE A 136 7.22 -21.32 -20.43
N ALA A 137 6.11 -21.77 -19.83
CA ALA A 137 5.48 -23.04 -20.16
C ALA A 137 4.57 -22.99 -21.41
N ALA A 138 4.30 -21.81 -21.92
CA ALA A 138 3.40 -21.64 -23.07
C ALA A 138 3.98 -22.17 -24.38
#